data_5cac4d30da3dad6b43ee501f2e1dc758
#
_entry.id   5cac4d30da3dad6b43ee501f2e1dc758
#
_cell.length_a   1.000
_cell.length_b   1.000
_cell.length_c   1.000
_cell.angle_alpha   90.00
_cell.angle_beta   90.00
_cell.angle_gamma   90.00
#
_symmetry.space_group_name_H-M   'P 1'
#
loop_
_entity.id
_entity.type
_entity.pdbx_description
1 polymer ?
#
loop_
_entity_poly.entity_id
_entity_poly.type
_entity_poly.pdbx_seq_one_letter_code
_entity_poly.pdbx_strand_id
1 'polypeptide(L)'
;MSSVSNSYKEFHRIILVIILASVGILILFINGDNISLSTPEDEDREFLNNFYSLVNDTNQVSQNYDDEIGRWKKGEYDNQQMVSITNSYLPQYDHLIANASNFNTPEKFQSALNLYVKSLSAERKSNELFRDFIETGSPDLNETATDLLSNASKFEFESFAMVNAQNDALKTVG
;
A
#
# COMPACT_ATOMS: atom_id res chain seq x y z
N MET A 1 20.54 -24.78 -1.49
CA MET A 1 20.16 -23.90 -2.62
C MET A 1 18.68 -23.99 -3.01
N SER A 2 17.94 -25.07 -2.73
CA SER A 2 16.53 -25.24 -3.16
C SER A 2 15.49 -24.53 -2.26
N SER A 3 15.75 -24.30 -0.99
CA SER A 3 14.78 -23.65 -0.07
C SER A 3 14.60 -22.15 -0.31
N VAL A 4 15.67 -21.46 -0.67
CA VAL A 4 15.65 -20.03 -0.97
C VAL A 4 14.78 -19.73 -2.20
N SER A 5 14.85 -20.57 -3.24
CA SER A 5 14.05 -20.42 -4.48
C SER A 5 12.54 -20.54 -4.24
N ASN A 6 12.08 -21.33 -3.26
CA ASN A 6 10.65 -21.48 -2.96
C ASN A 6 10.10 -20.28 -2.17
N SER A 7 10.86 -19.75 -1.23
CA SER A 7 10.47 -18.58 -0.44
C SER A 7 10.26 -17.33 -1.32
N TYR A 8 11.09 -17.16 -2.37
CA TYR A 8 10.93 -16.07 -3.35
C TYR A 8 9.65 -16.18 -4.19
N LYS A 9 9.20 -17.40 -4.51
CA LYS A 9 7.98 -17.61 -5.28
C LYS A 9 6.73 -17.22 -4.48
N GLU A 10 6.72 -17.48 -3.18
CA GLU A 10 5.62 -17.08 -2.29
C GLU A 10 5.53 -15.57 -2.15
N PHE A 11 6.67 -14.90 -1.92
CA PHE A 11 6.74 -13.45 -1.86
C PHE A 11 6.21 -12.79 -3.14
N HIS A 12 6.55 -13.31 -4.31
CA HIS A 12 6.07 -12.81 -5.60
C HIS A 12 4.57 -13.00 -5.82
N ARG A 13 4.00 -14.10 -5.32
CA ARG A 13 2.55 -14.35 -5.44
C ARG A 13 1.75 -13.36 -4.62
N ILE A 14 2.22 -13.01 -3.43
CA ILE A 14 1.54 -12.05 -2.54
C ILE A 14 1.59 -10.65 -3.15
N ILE A 15 2.74 -10.20 -3.63
CA ILE A 15 2.90 -8.90 -4.31
C ILE A 15 1.99 -8.81 -5.54
N LEU A 16 1.92 -9.84 -6.37
CA LEU A 16 1.10 -9.84 -7.59
C LEU A 16 -0.40 -9.78 -7.29
N VAL A 17 -0.85 -10.35 -6.18
CA VAL A 17 -2.25 -10.29 -5.72
C VAL A 17 -2.61 -8.88 -5.24
N ILE A 18 -1.70 -8.19 -4.56
CA ILE A 18 -1.92 -6.80 -4.10
C ILE A 18 -2.11 -5.86 -5.28
N ILE A 19 -1.23 -5.93 -6.29
CA ILE A 19 -1.30 -5.09 -7.49
C ILE A 19 -2.60 -5.31 -8.27
N LEU A 20 -3.08 -6.56 -8.38
CA LEU A 20 -4.31 -6.86 -9.11
C LEU A 20 -5.59 -6.41 -8.37
N ALA A 21 -5.58 -6.37 -7.04
CA ALA A 21 -6.73 -5.91 -6.26
C ALA A 21 -6.91 -4.40 -6.34
N SER A 22 -5.81 -3.62 -6.37
CA SER A 22 -5.84 -2.17 -6.39
C SER A 22 -6.21 -1.56 -7.75
N VAL A 23 -5.83 -2.16 -8.86
CA VAL A 23 -6.10 -1.67 -10.22
C VAL A 23 -7.58 -1.78 -10.62
N GLY A 24 -8.33 -2.71 -10.05
CA GLY A 24 -9.73 -2.95 -10.42
C GLY A 24 -10.72 -1.88 -9.93
N ILE A 25 -10.36 -1.04 -8.95
CA ILE A 25 -11.29 -0.13 -8.27
C ILE A 25 -11.23 1.30 -8.84
N LEU A 26 -10.18 1.68 -9.58
CA LEU A 26 -9.87 3.07 -9.92
C LEU A 26 -10.70 3.69 -11.08
N ILE A 27 -11.60 2.99 -11.75
CA ILE A 27 -12.16 3.45 -13.04
C ILE A 27 -13.48 4.25 -12.95
N LEU A 28 -14.07 4.47 -11.78
CA LEU A 28 -15.46 4.94 -11.74
C LEU A 28 -15.74 6.39 -11.30
N PHE A 29 -14.76 7.21 -10.92
CA PHE A 29 -15.08 8.53 -10.35
C PHE A 29 -14.24 9.70 -10.88
N ILE A 30 -14.64 10.27 -12.02
CA ILE A 30 -14.31 11.66 -12.38
C ILE A 30 -15.58 12.28 -12.99
N ASN A 31 -16.22 13.20 -12.25
CA ASN A 31 -16.92 14.39 -12.79
C ASN A 31 -17.67 15.16 -11.70
N GLY A 32 -17.46 16.48 -11.65
CA GLY A 32 -18.42 17.44 -11.14
C GLY A 32 -17.90 18.53 -10.21
N ASP A 33 -17.48 19.66 -10.78
CA ASP A 33 -17.25 20.92 -10.06
C ASP A 33 -18.55 21.51 -9.52
N ASN A 34 -18.53 22.03 -8.26
CA ASN A 34 -19.08 23.35 -7.94
C ASN A 34 -18.83 23.73 -6.49
N ILE A 35 -18.39 24.99 -6.27
CA ILE A 35 -18.05 25.62 -4.98
C ILE A 35 -19.35 25.96 -4.23
N SER A 36 -19.50 25.42 -3.01
CA SER A 36 -20.50 25.84 -2.02
C SER A 36 -19.95 25.60 -0.62
N LEU A 37 -20.39 26.37 0.39
CA LEU A 37 -20.07 26.19 1.80
C LEU A 37 -20.02 24.70 2.14
N SER A 38 -18.90 24.23 2.70
CA SER A 38 -18.64 22.82 2.94
C SER A 38 -19.80 22.17 3.71
N THR A 39 -20.53 21.34 3.00
CA THR A 39 -21.52 20.45 3.60
C THR A 39 -20.82 19.18 4.09
N PRO A 40 -21.43 18.38 4.97
CA PRO A 40 -20.88 17.07 5.31
C PRO A 40 -20.56 16.19 4.08
N GLU A 41 -21.31 16.37 2.98
CA GLU A 41 -21.08 15.68 1.70
C GLU A 41 -19.83 16.18 0.97
N ASP A 42 -19.48 17.46 1.11
CA ASP A 42 -18.26 18.02 0.54
C ASP A 42 -17.01 17.52 1.29
N GLU A 43 -17.08 17.41 2.61
CA GLU A 43 -16.00 16.83 3.43
C GLU A 43 -15.76 15.35 3.10
N ASP A 44 -16.84 14.59 2.89
CA ASP A 44 -16.77 13.20 2.45
C ASP A 44 -16.10 13.07 1.09
N ARG A 45 -16.49 13.93 0.15
CA ARG A 45 -15.93 13.92 -1.22
C ARG A 45 -14.45 14.31 -1.22
N GLU A 46 -14.09 15.32 -0.43
CA GLU A 46 -12.70 15.73 -0.27
C GLU A 46 -11.86 14.58 0.32
N PHE A 47 -12.36 13.93 1.40
CA PHE A 47 -11.71 12.77 1.96
C PHE A 47 -11.52 11.65 0.93
N LEU A 48 -12.57 11.28 0.20
CA LEU A 48 -12.51 10.22 -0.80
C LEU A 48 -11.49 10.53 -1.90
N ASN A 49 -11.44 11.77 -2.38
CA ASN A 49 -10.46 12.19 -3.38
C ASN A 49 -9.03 12.05 -2.84
N ASN A 50 -8.78 12.52 -1.62
CA ASN A 50 -7.48 12.44 -0.97
C ASN A 50 -7.08 10.98 -0.70
N PHE A 51 -8.03 10.14 -0.26
CA PHE A 51 -7.81 8.73 -0.02
C PHE A 51 -7.42 7.98 -1.31
N TYR A 52 -8.16 8.19 -2.41
CA TYR A 52 -7.83 7.55 -3.69
C TYR A 52 -6.54 8.08 -4.30
N SER A 53 -6.20 9.35 -4.09
CA SER A 53 -4.88 9.88 -4.47
C SER A 53 -3.76 9.17 -3.70
N LEU A 54 -3.91 9.04 -2.38
CA LEU A 54 -2.96 8.30 -1.54
C LEU A 54 -2.78 6.84 -2.00
N VAL A 55 -3.89 6.16 -2.33
CA VAL A 55 -3.85 4.79 -2.87
C VAL A 55 -3.06 4.72 -4.17
N ASN A 56 -3.30 5.68 -5.08
CA ASN A 56 -2.56 5.74 -6.34
C ASN A 56 -1.07 5.97 -6.14
N ASP A 57 -0.69 6.89 -5.24
CA ASP A 57 0.69 7.18 -4.91
C ASP A 57 1.37 5.95 -4.28
N THR A 58 0.66 5.25 -3.38
CA THR A 58 1.13 3.98 -2.79
C THR A 58 1.40 2.94 -3.88
N ASN A 59 0.44 2.75 -4.78
CA ASN A 59 0.59 1.79 -5.88
C ASN A 59 1.80 2.08 -6.76
N GLN A 60 2.08 3.35 -7.04
CA GLN A 60 3.28 3.74 -7.79
C GLN A 60 4.56 3.38 -7.05
N VAL A 61 4.64 3.68 -5.74
CA VAL A 61 5.82 3.37 -4.93
C VAL A 61 6.03 1.85 -4.88
N SER A 62 4.97 1.08 -4.60
CA SER A 62 5.04 -0.39 -4.48
C SER A 62 5.40 -1.04 -5.81
N GLN A 63 4.79 -0.63 -6.93
CA GLN A 63 5.12 -1.15 -8.27
C GLN A 63 6.57 -0.86 -8.67
N ASN A 64 7.03 0.37 -8.46
CA ASN A 64 8.40 0.73 -8.77
C ASN A 64 9.40 -0.08 -7.94
N TYR A 65 9.10 -0.31 -6.65
CA TYR A 65 9.95 -1.15 -5.80
C TYR A 65 9.95 -2.61 -6.21
N ASP A 66 8.80 -3.16 -6.61
CA ASP A 66 8.68 -4.51 -7.14
C ASP A 66 9.49 -4.72 -8.42
N ASP A 67 9.51 -3.73 -9.30
CA ASP A 67 10.32 -3.75 -10.52
C ASP A 67 11.82 -3.82 -10.15
N GLU A 68 12.27 -3.08 -9.14
CA GLU A 68 13.65 -3.14 -8.66
C GLU A 68 13.98 -4.52 -8.05
N ILE A 69 13.07 -5.10 -7.27
CA ILE A 69 13.21 -6.49 -6.78
C ILE A 69 13.30 -7.46 -7.97
N GLY A 70 12.48 -7.25 -9.00
CA GLY A 70 12.48 -8.05 -10.22
C GLY A 70 13.84 -8.01 -10.96
N ARG A 71 14.45 -6.84 -11.04
CA ARG A 71 15.77 -6.63 -11.65
C ARG A 71 16.89 -7.28 -10.82
N TRP A 72 16.85 -7.12 -9.49
CA TRP A 72 17.78 -7.81 -8.59
C TRP A 72 17.71 -9.34 -8.75
N LYS A 73 16.50 -9.92 -8.82
CA LYS A 73 16.33 -11.37 -9.05
C LYS A 73 16.90 -11.86 -10.39
N LYS A 74 16.96 -11.01 -11.38
CA LYS A 74 17.60 -11.29 -12.69
C LYS A 74 19.12 -11.13 -12.64
N GLY A 75 19.69 -10.69 -11.51
CA GLY A 75 21.12 -10.47 -11.34
C GLY A 75 21.63 -9.15 -11.94
N GLU A 76 20.72 -8.19 -12.21
CA GLU A 76 21.11 -6.85 -12.68
C GLU A 76 21.74 -6.02 -11.55
N TYR A 77 21.44 -6.37 -10.30
CA TYR A 77 21.97 -5.76 -9.06
C TYR A 77 22.59 -6.82 -8.17
N ASP A 78 23.65 -6.48 -7.49
CA ASP A 78 24.14 -7.25 -6.34
C ASP A 78 23.33 -6.94 -5.06
N ASN A 79 23.59 -7.70 -4.00
CA ASN A 79 22.88 -7.54 -2.73
C ASN A 79 23.10 -6.15 -2.13
N GLN A 80 24.29 -5.59 -2.22
CA GLN A 80 24.61 -4.27 -1.66
C GLN A 80 23.86 -3.16 -2.39
N GLN A 81 23.75 -3.26 -3.70
CA GLN A 81 22.96 -2.34 -4.52
C GLN A 81 21.48 -2.44 -4.17
N MET A 82 20.93 -3.65 -4.03
CA MET A 82 19.52 -3.82 -3.65
C MET A 82 19.22 -3.29 -2.24
N VAL A 83 20.11 -3.48 -1.27
CA VAL A 83 20.02 -2.86 0.07
C VAL A 83 19.96 -1.33 -0.05
N SER A 84 20.80 -0.74 -0.87
CA SER A 84 20.81 0.72 -1.10
C SER A 84 19.51 1.19 -1.75
N ILE A 85 19.00 0.47 -2.73
CA ILE A 85 17.71 0.73 -3.39
C ILE A 85 16.59 0.68 -2.35
N THR A 86 16.49 -0.38 -1.56
CA THR A 86 15.45 -0.50 -0.52
C THR A 86 15.51 0.69 0.45
N ASN A 87 16.70 1.09 0.89
CA ASN A 87 16.88 2.26 1.76
C ASN A 87 16.35 3.57 1.14
N SER A 88 16.30 3.68 -0.19
CA SER A 88 15.71 4.85 -0.87
C SER A 88 14.18 4.81 -0.94
N TYR A 89 13.56 3.64 -0.83
CA TYR A 89 12.11 3.48 -0.82
C TYR A 89 11.49 3.62 0.56
N LEU A 90 12.16 3.19 1.64
CA LEU A 90 11.62 3.29 3.00
C LEU A 90 11.12 4.69 3.37
N PRO A 91 11.84 5.82 3.09
CA PRO A 91 11.34 7.16 3.35
C PRO A 91 10.10 7.53 2.52
N GLN A 92 9.87 6.91 1.35
CA GLN A 92 8.68 7.16 0.56
C GLN A 92 7.44 6.60 1.27
N TYR A 93 7.53 5.41 1.85
CA TYR A 93 6.46 4.86 2.71
C TYR A 93 6.24 5.72 3.96
N ASP A 94 7.32 6.20 4.61
CA ASP A 94 7.20 7.11 5.75
C ASP A 94 6.44 8.38 5.38
N HIS A 95 6.67 8.91 4.17
CA HIS A 95 5.94 10.06 3.64
C HIS A 95 4.46 9.76 3.37
N LEU A 96 4.13 8.59 2.79
CA LEU A 96 2.74 8.17 2.56
C LEU A 96 1.98 8.01 3.88
N ILE A 97 2.60 7.42 4.90
CA ILE A 97 2.04 7.26 6.25
C ILE A 97 1.78 8.64 6.90
N ALA A 98 2.77 9.55 6.81
CA ALA A 98 2.64 10.90 7.34
C ALA A 98 1.53 11.68 6.62
N ASN A 99 1.44 11.57 5.29
CA ASN A 99 0.40 12.20 4.49
C ASN A 99 -1.00 11.71 4.92
N ALA A 100 -1.19 10.40 5.02
CA ALA A 100 -2.45 9.82 5.51
C ALA A 100 -2.85 10.33 6.90
N SER A 101 -1.89 10.48 7.80
CA SER A 101 -2.12 10.95 9.17
C SER A 101 -2.56 12.41 9.27
N ASN A 102 -2.37 13.19 8.20
CA ASN A 102 -2.75 14.61 8.13
C ASN A 102 -4.11 14.83 7.45
N PHE A 103 -4.80 13.79 7.01
CA PHE A 103 -6.11 13.94 6.37
C PHE A 103 -7.15 14.47 7.37
N ASN A 104 -7.92 15.48 6.94
CA ASN A 104 -9.17 15.82 7.60
C ASN A 104 -10.17 14.71 7.31
N THR A 105 -10.38 13.80 8.27
CA THR A 105 -11.11 12.56 8.06
C THR A 105 -12.45 12.60 8.76
N PRO A 106 -13.57 12.57 8.03
CA PRO A 106 -14.89 12.41 8.62
C PRO A 106 -14.99 11.15 9.48
N GLU A 107 -15.70 11.21 10.60
CA GLU A 107 -15.77 10.15 11.62
C GLU A 107 -16.06 8.77 11.01
N LYS A 108 -16.98 8.71 10.05
CA LYS A 108 -17.36 7.47 9.37
C LYS A 108 -16.25 6.79 8.58
N PHE A 109 -15.21 7.52 8.15
CA PHE A 109 -14.06 6.99 7.41
C PHE A 109 -12.84 6.74 8.28
N GLN A 110 -12.85 7.19 9.54
CA GLN A 110 -11.68 7.11 10.43
C GLN A 110 -11.15 5.69 10.60
N SER A 111 -12.04 4.71 10.74
CA SER A 111 -11.64 3.30 10.87
C SER A 111 -11.00 2.76 9.60
N ALA A 112 -11.51 3.14 8.43
CA ALA A 112 -10.95 2.75 7.15
C ALA A 112 -9.56 3.34 6.93
N LEU A 113 -9.37 4.64 7.20
CA LEU A 113 -8.07 5.28 7.11
C LEU A 113 -7.06 4.65 8.07
N ASN A 114 -7.46 4.36 9.31
CA ASN A 114 -6.58 3.70 10.28
C ASN A 114 -6.12 2.31 9.80
N LEU A 115 -6.97 1.55 9.14
CA LEU A 115 -6.59 0.26 8.53
C LEU A 115 -5.61 0.47 7.37
N TYR A 116 -5.84 1.49 6.54
CA TYR A 116 -4.93 1.78 5.44
C TYR A 116 -3.54 2.20 5.94
N VAL A 117 -3.46 3.03 6.98
CA VAL A 117 -2.18 3.40 7.63
C VAL A 117 -1.49 2.17 8.23
N LYS A 118 -2.24 1.22 8.81
CA LYS A 118 -1.68 -0.06 9.27
C LYS A 118 -1.13 -0.89 8.11
N SER A 119 -1.82 -0.90 6.97
CA SER A 119 -1.32 -1.55 5.75
C SER A 119 0.01 -0.97 5.31
N LEU A 120 0.09 0.35 5.12
CA LEU A 120 1.33 1.05 4.75
C LEU A 120 2.48 0.77 5.74
N SER A 121 2.18 0.78 7.04
CA SER A 121 3.17 0.53 8.09
C SER A 121 3.68 -0.92 8.06
N ALA A 122 2.80 -1.88 7.79
CA ALA A 122 3.16 -3.29 7.66
C ALA A 122 4.00 -3.54 6.40
N GLU A 123 3.64 -2.92 5.26
CA GLU A 123 4.39 -3.01 4.01
C GLU A 123 5.78 -2.37 4.16
N ARG A 124 5.87 -1.18 4.71
CA ARG A 124 7.15 -0.52 5.02
C ARG A 124 8.04 -1.42 5.88
N LYS A 125 7.48 -2.02 6.94
CA LYS A 125 8.24 -2.91 7.82
C LYS A 125 8.64 -4.22 7.14
N SER A 126 7.78 -4.76 6.27
CA SER A 126 8.12 -5.90 5.43
C SER A 126 9.34 -5.60 4.56
N ASN A 127 9.36 -4.45 3.88
CA ASN A 127 10.46 -4.04 3.03
C ASN A 127 11.76 -3.83 3.82
N GLU A 128 11.68 -3.29 5.04
CA GLU A 128 12.83 -3.17 5.95
C GLU A 128 13.41 -4.55 6.30
N LEU A 129 12.57 -5.51 6.68
CA LEU A 129 13.02 -6.87 7.01
C LEU A 129 13.53 -7.63 5.78
N PHE A 130 12.95 -7.39 4.61
CA PHE A 130 13.45 -7.94 3.36
C PHE A 130 14.85 -7.41 3.02
N ARG A 131 15.11 -6.12 3.23
CA ARG A 131 16.47 -5.54 3.15
C ARG A 131 17.44 -6.25 4.09
N ASP A 132 17.05 -6.41 5.35
CA ASP A 132 17.89 -7.05 6.37
C ASP A 132 18.14 -8.53 6.02
N PHE A 133 17.17 -9.21 5.38
CA PHE A 133 17.36 -10.53 4.83
C PHE A 133 18.41 -10.54 3.70
N ILE A 134 18.35 -9.59 2.76
CA ILE A 134 19.33 -9.50 1.66
C ILE A 134 20.73 -9.28 2.21
N GLU A 135 20.86 -8.48 3.26
CA GLU A 135 22.15 -8.16 3.89
C GLU A 135 22.72 -9.33 4.69
N THR A 136 21.89 -10.03 5.46
CA THR A 136 22.34 -11.06 6.42
C THR A 136 22.18 -12.49 5.92
N GLY A 137 21.30 -12.73 4.96
CA GLY A 137 20.93 -14.06 4.50
C GLY A 137 20.03 -14.84 5.46
N SER A 138 19.49 -14.23 6.53
CA SER A 138 18.65 -14.89 7.54
C SER A 138 17.26 -15.26 7.00
N PRO A 139 16.91 -16.55 6.86
CA PRO A 139 15.60 -16.95 6.34
C PRO A 139 14.42 -16.47 7.20
N ASP A 140 14.58 -16.37 8.51
CA ASP A 140 13.53 -15.93 9.43
C ASP A 140 13.08 -14.50 9.16
N LEU A 141 14.00 -13.63 8.72
CA LEU A 141 13.67 -12.26 8.33
C LEU A 141 12.79 -12.23 7.08
N ASN A 142 13.09 -13.10 6.10
CA ASN A 142 12.28 -13.20 4.89
C ASN A 142 10.88 -13.77 5.17
N GLU A 143 10.76 -14.75 6.06
CA GLU A 143 9.48 -15.31 6.49
C GLU A 143 8.65 -14.22 7.20
N THR A 144 9.22 -13.51 8.16
CA THR A 144 8.55 -12.41 8.86
C THR A 144 8.16 -11.27 7.92
N ALA A 145 9.00 -10.92 6.93
CA ALA A 145 8.68 -9.93 5.91
C ALA A 145 7.46 -10.36 5.09
N THR A 146 7.40 -11.64 4.68
CA THR A 146 6.28 -12.20 3.93
C THR A 146 4.97 -12.17 4.73
N ASP A 147 5.01 -12.49 6.01
CA ASP A 147 3.85 -12.45 6.89
C ASP A 147 3.32 -11.01 7.07
N LEU A 148 4.22 -10.05 7.22
CA LEU A 148 3.84 -8.63 7.30
C LEU A 148 3.20 -8.14 6.01
N LEU A 149 3.72 -8.53 4.85
CA LEU A 149 3.13 -8.17 3.56
C LEU A 149 1.74 -8.79 3.38
N SER A 150 1.56 -10.04 3.83
CA SER A 150 0.22 -10.68 3.85
C SER A 150 -0.76 -9.93 4.77
N ASN A 151 -0.30 -9.45 5.92
CA ASN A 151 -1.12 -8.64 6.82
C ASN A 151 -1.43 -7.26 6.23
N ALA A 152 -0.46 -6.63 5.55
CA ALA A 152 -0.68 -5.39 4.82
C ALA A 152 -1.84 -5.52 3.84
N SER A 153 -1.83 -6.57 3.01
CA SER A 153 -2.92 -6.84 2.05
C SER A 153 -4.28 -7.00 2.70
N LYS A 154 -4.36 -7.66 3.87
CA LYS A 154 -5.62 -7.80 4.61
C LYS A 154 -6.14 -6.47 5.10
N PHE A 155 -5.29 -5.65 5.71
CA PHE A 155 -5.66 -4.33 6.18
C PHE A 155 -6.11 -3.41 5.05
N GLU A 156 -5.41 -3.47 3.89
CA GLU A 156 -5.80 -2.73 2.69
C GLU A 156 -7.18 -3.14 2.20
N PHE A 157 -7.41 -4.45 2.03
CA PHE A 157 -8.71 -4.98 1.61
C PHE A 157 -9.85 -4.57 2.55
N GLU A 158 -9.65 -4.70 3.86
CA GLU A 158 -10.63 -4.30 4.87
C GLU A 158 -10.90 -2.78 4.82
N SER A 159 -9.86 -1.98 4.64
CA SER A 159 -9.98 -0.52 4.47
C SER A 159 -10.85 -0.18 3.26
N PHE A 160 -10.58 -0.75 2.10
CA PHE A 160 -11.37 -0.52 0.89
C PHE A 160 -12.82 -0.99 1.03
N ALA A 161 -13.06 -2.12 1.67
CA ALA A 161 -14.41 -2.60 1.91
C ALA A 161 -15.22 -1.60 2.76
N MET A 162 -14.59 -1.00 3.78
CA MET A 162 -15.22 0.02 4.61
C MET A 162 -15.49 1.33 3.83
N VAL A 163 -14.51 1.81 3.05
CA VAL A 163 -14.68 3.03 2.24
C VAL A 163 -15.81 2.84 1.23
N ASN A 164 -15.86 1.71 0.53
CA ASN A 164 -16.88 1.41 -0.46
C ASN A 164 -18.28 1.31 0.18
N ALA A 165 -18.41 0.67 1.33
CA ALA A 165 -19.68 0.56 2.03
C ALA A 165 -20.24 1.94 2.44
N GLN A 166 -19.38 2.87 2.89
CA GLN A 166 -19.78 4.23 3.22
C GLN A 166 -20.12 5.07 1.97
N ASN A 167 -19.35 4.92 0.90
CA ASN A 167 -19.60 5.61 -0.36
C ASN A 167 -20.91 5.16 -1.03
N ASP A 168 -21.25 3.88 -0.97
CA ASP A 168 -22.53 3.38 -1.51
C ASP A 168 -23.72 3.86 -0.69
N ALA A 169 -23.58 4.01 0.62
CA ALA A 169 -24.60 4.61 1.47
C ALA A 169 -24.91 6.07 1.07
N LEU A 170 -23.89 6.84 0.67
CA LEU A 170 -24.07 8.22 0.19
C LEU A 170 -24.91 8.29 -1.09
N LYS A 171 -24.74 7.35 -2.02
CA LYS A 171 -25.48 7.32 -3.31
C LYS A 171 -26.95 6.99 -3.16
N THR A 172 -27.33 6.35 -2.05
CA THR A 172 -28.73 5.91 -1.81
C THR A 172 -29.58 6.96 -1.11
N VAL A 173 -28.98 8.03 -0.58
CA VAL A 173 -29.66 9.08 0.19
C VAL A 173 -29.89 10.35 -0.66
N GLY A 174 -29.26 10.48 -1.79
CA GLY A 174 -29.42 11.59 -2.77
C GLY A 174 -30.29 11.20 -3.94
#